data_27f046c6f8f3652531d92abd7935f7ef
#
_entry.id   27f046c6f8f3652531d92abd7935f7ef
#
_cell.length_a   1.000
_cell.length_b   1.000
_cell.length_c   1.000
_cell.angle_alpha   90.00
_cell.angle_beta   90.00
_cell.angle_gamma   90.00
#
_symmetry.space_group_name_H-M   'P 1'
#
loop_
_entity.id
_entity.type
_entity.pdbx_description
1 polymer ?
#
loop_
_entity_poly.entity_id
_entity_poly.type
_entity_poly.pdbx_seq_one_letter_code
_entity_poly.pdbx_strand_id
1 'polypeptide(L)'
;MPALSILLSIIAGIVVAAYCPISVWIWVAMLILIAVAAIFYQPLIVLALFAYGGMAYNIHTAGGVPHLQRIDATLKIGERRYDYGSYATYTATVVGCNGRECNAKITLYADSLAFVEQGDEVRADIVVKPLDESRLYNRLLAKQGFVGKASLYRGNMEYIRPATLRRLHTVVVERMERLLGQSDAAKVALNITLGAKVAPDRNLSNAYSYSGLSHLLAVSGLHTALVLMLIVLLLRPLVLLWRGNVILRCAAVVLVWLYVALCGYPTSAIRAAIMLTLLEMSYVLGREYASENSLCFAALMMLCVEPTMLFEPSFMLSFAAVAGIVFVGADLCRGLSVRNSFLRWILHSVAISTVCIAATLPIVVSCFGTISILSILLTPVVLIFVQLNLVYTLIMVVMPNVVAQTFVAPTLWCNECANRIIEWSVSLGVGYSQMSFSGAGVALYYAILIAATIFYWGFAKTQSLKIENYD
;
A
#
# COMPACT_ATOMS: atom_id res chain seq x y z
N MET A 1 22.11 1.36 -12.90
CA MET A 1 20.99 2.10 -12.26
C MET A 1 21.45 2.61 -10.89
N PRO A 2 21.85 3.88 -10.74
CA PRO A 2 22.38 4.38 -9.47
C PRO A 2 21.30 4.39 -8.35
N ALA A 3 20.03 4.65 -8.71
CA ALA A 3 18.94 4.64 -7.74
C ALA A 3 18.70 3.27 -7.09
N LEU A 4 18.90 2.18 -7.84
CA LEU A 4 18.76 0.83 -7.31
C LEU A 4 19.85 0.47 -6.28
N SER A 5 21.11 0.84 -6.52
CA SER A 5 22.21 0.58 -5.58
C SER A 5 22.02 1.35 -4.28
N ILE A 6 21.54 2.60 -4.35
CA ILE A 6 21.19 3.43 -3.20
C ILE A 6 20.07 2.77 -2.39
N LEU A 7 19.00 2.36 -3.05
CA LEU A 7 17.87 1.70 -2.40
C LEU A 7 18.28 0.39 -1.73
N LEU A 8 19.02 -0.46 -2.44
CA LEU A 8 19.49 -1.74 -1.89
C LEU A 8 20.39 -1.56 -0.66
N SER A 9 21.19 -0.51 -0.63
CA SER A 9 22.04 -0.21 0.52
C SER A 9 21.21 0.15 1.77
N ILE A 10 20.22 1.02 1.65
CA ILE A 10 19.32 1.35 2.75
C ILE A 10 18.53 0.13 3.22
N ILE A 11 17.96 -0.66 2.29
CA ILE A 11 17.26 -1.89 2.62
C ILE A 11 18.17 -2.86 3.38
N ALA A 12 19.41 -3.05 2.93
CA ALA A 12 20.36 -3.92 3.61
C ALA A 12 20.64 -3.44 5.05
N GLY A 13 20.81 -2.13 5.26
CA GLY A 13 20.99 -1.54 6.59
C GLY A 13 19.78 -1.80 7.51
N ILE A 14 18.58 -1.59 7.03
CA ILE A 14 17.33 -1.87 7.76
C ILE A 14 17.22 -3.36 8.10
N VAL A 15 17.49 -4.25 7.15
CA VAL A 15 17.42 -5.70 7.36
C VAL A 15 18.46 -6.13 8.39
N VAL A 16 19.72 -5.67 8.30
CA VAL A 16 20.74 -6.02 9.28
C VAL A 16 20.33 -5.56 10.67
N ALA A 17 19.84 -4.32 10.83
CA ALA A 17 19.38 -3.81 12.12
C ALA A 17 18.18 -4.60 12.66
N ALA A 18 17.27 -5.07 11.79
CA ALA A 18 16.10 -5.86 12.20
C ALA A 18 16.41 -7.29 12.67
N TYR A 19 17.54 -7.86 12.23
CA TYR A 19 17.93 -9.23 12.59
C TYR A 19 19.14 -9.29 13.53
N CYS A 20 19.95 -8.23 13.59
CA CYS A 20 21.11 -8.15 14.46
C CYS A 20 20.88 -7.03 15.49
N PRO A 21 20.93 -7.33 16.80
CA PRO A 21 20.71 -6.33 17.85
C PRO A 21 21.97 -5.42 18.00
N ILE A 22 22.19 -4.56 17.01
CA ILE A 22 23.28 -3.59 17.00
C ILE A 22 22.80 -2.31 17.68
N SER A 23 23.60 -1.78 18.64
CA SER A 23 23.28 -0.53 19.31
C SER A 23 23.18 0.63 18.31
N VAL A 24 22.19 1.53 18.52
CA VAL A 24 22.05 2.74 17.70
C VAL A 24 23.32 3.59 17.66
N TRP A 25 24.09 3.62 18.74
CA TRP A 25 25.34 4.36 18.81
C TRP A 25 26.43 3.82 17.87
N ILE A 26 26.45 2.51 17.62
CA ILE A 26 27.36 1.91 16.63
C ILE A 26 26.98 2.37 15.24
N TRP A 27 25.68 2.40 14.90
CA TRP A 27 25.19 2.92 13.62
C TRP A 27 25.53 4.40 13.43
N VAL A 28 25.38 5.22 14.48
CA VAL A 28 25.76 6.65 14.46
C VAL A 28 27.26 6.81 14.22
N ALA A 29 28.08 6.05 14.93
CA ALA A 29 29.54 6.10 14.74
C ALA A 29 29.96 5.67 13.34
N MET A 30 29.38 4.59 12.80
CA MET A 30 29.58 4.15 11.42
C MET A 30 29.16 5.22 10.42
N LEU A 31 27.99 5.82 10.60
CA LEU A 31 27.48 6.85 9.69
C LEU A 31 28.41 8.05 9.63
N ILE A 32 28.88 8.55 10.80
CA ILE A 32 29.80 9.69 10.89
C ILE A 32 31.12 9.32 10.22
N LEU A 33 31.71 8.18 10.56
CA LEU A 33 32.99 7.74 10.01
C LEU A 33 32.97 7.63 8.48
N ILE A 34 31.93 6.96 7.96
CA ILE A 34 31.77 6.72 6.53
C ILE A 34 31.42 8.02 5.81
N ALA A 35 30.59 8.91 6.40
CA ALA A 35 30.25 10.20 5.81
C ALA A 35 31.50 11.11 5.67
N VAL A 36 32.37 11.12 6.67
CA VAL A 36 33.65 11.83 6.59
C VAL A 36 34.55 11.23 5.51
N ALA A 37 34.64 9.89 5.44
CA ALA A 37 35.44 9.24 4.40
C ALA A 37 34.86 9.45 2.99
N ALA A 38 33.53 9.58 2.85
CA ALA A 38 32.85 9.83 1.57
C ALA A 38 33.16 11.24 1.00
N ILE A 39 33.61 12.18 1.80
CA ILE A 39 34.09 13.48 1.32
C ILE A 39 35.32 13.29 0.41
N PHE A 40 36.18 12.32 0.73
CA PHE A 40 37.38 12.01 -0.05
C PHE A 40 37.11 10.95 -1.16
N TYR A 41 36.13 10.07 -0.96
CA TYR A 41 35.81 8.99 -1.90
C TYR A 41 34.32 8.81 -2.03
N GLN A 42 33.71 9.45 -3.03
CA GLN A 42 32.25 9.48 -3.27
C GLN A 42 31.51 8.14 -3.25
N PRO A 43 32.08 6.99 -3.76
CA PRO A 43 31.39 5.71 -3.69
C PRO A 43 31.00 5.25 -2.28
N LEU A 44 31.66 5.75 -1.22
CA LEU A 44 31.33 5.45 0.16
C LEU A 44 29.97 6.02 0.61
N ILE A 45 29.35 6.92 -0.15
CA ILE A 45 27.99 7.41 0.11
C ILE A 45 27.00 6.23 0.21
N VAL A 46 27.18 5.19 -0.60
CA VAL A 46 26.33 3.98 -0.57
C VAL A 46 26.40 3.28 0.79
N LEU A 47 27.61 3.21 1.40
CA LEU A 47 27.80 2.65 2.74
C LEU A 47 27.27 3.59 3.85
N ALA A 48 27.33 4.91 3.66
CA ALA A 48 26.73 5.86 4.58
C ALA A 48 25.19 5.67 4.64
N LEU A 49 24.56 5.42 3.49
CA LEU A 49 23.13 5.12 3.41
C LEU A 49 22.76 3.77 4.05
N PHE A 50 23.63 2.79 4.00
CA PHE A 50 23.48 1.53 4.75
C PHE A 50 23.45 1.81 6.27
N ALA A 51 24.43 2.57 6.79
CA ALA A 51 24.46 2.93 8.20
C ALA A 51 23.24 3.78 8.62
N TYR A 52 22.79 4.72 7.74
CA TYR A 52 21.59 5.50 7.96
C TYR A 52 20.35 4.60 8.08
N GLY A 53 20.17 3.63 7.20
CA GLY A 53 19.02 2.71 7.23
C GLY A 53 18.94 1.93 8.55
N GLY A 54 20.08 1.40 9.02
CA GLY A 54 20.17 0.70 10.31
C GLY A 54 19.90 1.61 11.51
N MET A 55 20.48 2.80 11.53
CA MET A 55 20.23 3.79 12.57
C MET A 55 18.77 4.20 12.63
N ALA A 56 18.17 4.56 11.49
CA ALA A 56 16.80 5.02 11.40
C ALA A 56 15.82 3.93 11.86
N TYR A 57 16.04 2.68 11.46
CA TYR A 57 15.24 1.55 11.91
C TYR A 57 15.29 1.37 13.43
N ASN A 58 16.48 1.38 14.04
CA ASN A 58 16.63 1.24 15.49
C ASN A 58 15.96 2.38 16.27
N ILE A 59 16.01 3.61 15.77
CA ILE A 59 15.32 4.75 16.40
C ILE A 59 13.81 4.54 16.37
N HIS A 60 13.25 4.07 15.25
CA HIS A 60 11.79 3.87 15.10
C HIS A 60 11.25 2.65 15.85
N THR A 61 12.10 1.69 16.18
CA THR A 61 11.72 0.48 16.93
C THR A 61 12.12 0.50 18.40
N ALA A 62 12.83 1.53 18.84
CA ALA A 62 13.27 1.69 20.23
C ALA A 62 12.12 2.11 21.16
N GLY A 63 11.17 1.19 21.38
CA GLY A 63 10.06 1.42 22.30
C GLY A 63 9.73 0.17 23.10
N GLY A 64 9.35 0.32 24.38
CA GLY A 64 8.95 -0.78 25.23
C GLY A 64 7.81 -0.36 26.17
N VAL A 65 6.90 -1.30 26.44
CA VAL A 65 5.79 -1.14 27.38
C VAL A 65 5.72 -2.37 28.26
N PRO A 66 5.41 -2.25 29.57
CA PRO A 66 5.17 -3.40 30.43
C PRO A 66 4.06 -4.30 29.87
N HIS A 67 4.33 -5.61 29.79
CA HIS A 67 3.36 -6.59 29.32
C HIS A 67 2.57 -7.19 30.49
N LEU A 68 1.31 -7.58 30.21
CA LEU A 68 0.43 -8.29 31.14
C LEU A 68 0.12 -7.55 32.45
N GLN A 69 0.49 -6.28 32.55
CA GLN A 69 0.14 -5.40 33.66
C GLN A 69 -0.86 -4.35 33.19
N ARG A 70 -1.72 -3.91 34.12
CA ARG A 70 -2.60 -2.77 33.88
C ARG A 70 -1.77 -1.50 33.97
N ILE A 71 -1.79 -0.71 32.90
CA ILE A 71 -1.05 0.54 32.79
C ILE A 71 -2.00 1.70 32.47
N ASP A 72 -1.79 2.83 33.15
CA ASP A 72 -2.39 4.11 32.76
C ASP A 72 -1.58 4.65 31.58
N ALA A 73 -2.17 4.58 30.39
CA ALA A 73 -1.48 4.89 29.14
C ALA A 73 -2.09 6.10 28.44
N THR A 74 -1.24 7.01 27.99
CA THR A 74 -1.60 8.03 27.02
C THR A 74 -1.37 7.46 25.62
N LEU A 75 -2.44 7.31 24.88
CA LEU A 75 -2.46 6.70 23.54
C LEU A 75 -2.70 7.76 22.50
N LYS A 76 -1.85 7.79 21.47
CA LYS A 76 -2.11 8.50 20.23
C LYS A 76 -2.67 7.49 19.23
N ILE A 77 -3.93 7.67 18.84
CA ILE A 77 -4.62 6.78 17.91
C ILE A 77 -4.04 6.99 16.51
N GLY A 78 -3.53 5.92 15.96
CA GLY A 78 -2.97 5.90 14.61
C GLY A 78 -3.99 5.48 13.56
N GLU A 79 -3.54 4.82 12.52
CA GLU A 79 -4.37 4.42 11.39
C GLU A 79 -5.41 3.37 11.77
N ARG A 80 -6.66 3.58 11.35
CA ARG A 80 -7.71 2.55 11.43
C ARG A 80 -7.36 1.42 10.48
N ARG A 81 -7.22 0.21 11.00
CA ARG A 81 -6.90 -0.97 10.18
C ARG A 81 -8.15 -1.60 9.60
N TYR A 82 -9.16 -1.81 10.42
CA TYR A 82 -10.41 -2.41 10.01
C TYR A 82 -11.54 -2.14 11.00
N ASP A 83 -12.77 -2.01 10.48
CA ASP A 83 -13.98 -1.89 11.28
C ASP A 83 -14.88 -3.10 11.04
N TYR A 84 -15.21 -3.80 12.11
CA TYR A 84 -16.08 -4.99 12.12
C TYR A 84 -17.50 -4.69 12.59
N GLY A 85 -17.85 -3.41 12.77
CA GLY A 85 -19.15 -2.97 13.26
C GLY A 85 -19.28 -3.04 14.79
N SER A 86 -18.94 -4.15 15.42
CA SER A 86 -18.94 -4.30 16.88
C SER A 86 -17.66 -3.79 17.55
N TYR A 87 -16.55 -3.80 16.82
CA TYR A 87 -15.26 -3.25 17.24
C TYR A 87 -14.46 -2.81 16.00
N ALA A 88 -13.56 -1.88 16.20
CA ALA A 88 -12.60 -1.48 15.19
C ALA A 88 -11.15 -1.70 15.63
N THR A 89 -10.25 -1.97 14.70
CA THR A 89 -8.83 -2.15 14.98
C THR A 89 -8.05 -0.95 14.49
N TYR A 90 -7.18 -0.43 15.37
CA TYR A 90 -6.32 0.70 15.10
C TYR A 90 -4.85 0.34 15.34
N THR A 91 -3.96 1.07 14.70
CA THR A 91 -2.61 1.23 15.23
C THR A 91 -2.66 2.28 16.31
N ALA A 92 -1.94 2.13 17.40
CA ALA A 92 -1.82 3.18 18.40
C ALA A 92 -0.37 3.28 18.88
N THR A 93 0.05 4.49 19.21
CA THR A 93 1.34 4.73 19.85
C THR A 93 1.09 5.08 21.30
N VAL A 94 1.70 4.32 22.21
CA VAL A 94 1.74 4.64 23.64
C VAL A 94 2.76 5.74 23.82
N VAL A 95 2.31 6.96 24.07
CA VAL A 95 3.16 8.13 24.27
C VAL A 95 3.63 8.23 25.71
N GLY A 96 2.78 7.84 26.66
CA GLY A 96 3.08 7.82 28.07
C GLY A 96 2.55 6.57 28.76
N CYS A 97 3.27 6.05 29.75
CA CYS A 97 2.81 4.97 30.60
C CYS A 97 3.19 5.22 32.05
N ASN A 98 2.18 5.20 32.94
CA ASN A 98 2.35 5.45 34.38
C ASN A 98 3.17 6.74 34.68
N GLY A 99 2.94 7.82 33.92
CA GLY A 99 3.62 9.11 34.08
C GLY A 99 5.04 9.19 33.51
N ARG A 100 5.52 8.18 32.78
CA ARG A 100 6.80 8.18 32.06
C ARG A 100 6.56 8.23 30.55
N GLU A 101 7.43 8.90 29.83
CA GLU A 101 7.40 8.88 28.38
C GLU A 101 7.71 7.46 27.86
N CYS A 102 6.85 6.98 26.98
CA CYS A 102 6.99 5.72 26.26
C CYS A 102 6.81 6.01 24.77
N ASN A 103 7.45 5.26 23.91
CA ASN A 103 7.23 5.36 22.48
C ASN A 103 7.12 3.93 21.93
N ALA A 104 5.95 3.34 22.05
CA ALA A 104 5.73 1.95 21.66
C ALA A 104 4.47 1.82 20.81
N LYS A 105 4.57 1.13 19.69
CA LYS A 105 3.43 0.86 18.80
C LYS A 105 2.67 -0.37 19.30
N ILE A 106 1.34 -0.28 19.36
CA ILE A 106 0.46 -1.39 19.72
C ILE A 106 -0.67 -1.52 18.70
N THR A 107 -1.25 -2.72 18.59
CA THR A 107 -2.53 -2.91 17.92
C THR A 107 -3.64 -2.71 18.93
N LEU A 108 -4.50 -1.74 18.71
CA LEU A 108 -5.60 -1.39 19.60
C LEU A 108 -6.92 -1.93 19.02
N TYR A 109 -7.66 -2.67 19.84
CA TYR A 109 -9.02 -3.12 19.57
C TYR A 109 -9.97 -2.20 20.33
N ALA A 110 -10.60 -1.27 19.64
CA ALA A 110 -11.56 -0.34 20.25
C ALA A 110 -12.99 -0.85 20.03
N ASP A 111 -13.77 -0.86 21.09
CA ASP A 111 -15.21 -1.12 21.04
C ASP A 111 -15.90 -0.06 20.17
N SER A 112 -16.97 -0.43 19.45
CA SER A 112 -17.78 0.49 18.65
C SER A 112 -18.31 1.69 19.44
N LEU A 113 -18.48 1.55 20.73
CA LEU A 113 -18.89 2.61 21.66
C LEU A 113 -17.75 3.56 22.07
N ALA A 114 -16.50 3.22 21.77
CA ALA A 114 -15.35 4.04 22.15
C ALA A 114 -15.17 5.30 21.28
N PHE A 115 -15.80 5.37 20.10
CA PHE A 115 -15.82 6.53 19.19
C PHE A 115 -14.46 7.23 18.99
N VAL A 116 -13.38 6.47 18.88
CA VAL A 116 -12.05 7.03 18.65
C VAL A 116 -11.75 7.21 17.18
N GLU A 117 -11.13 8.33 16.84
CA GLU A 117 -10.65 8.64 15.48
C GLU A 117 -9.13 8.64 15.42
N GLN A 118 -8.62 8.49 14.22
CA GLN A 118 -7.19 8.55 14.02
C GLN A 118 -6.67 9.98 14.25
N GLY A 119 -5.65 10.09 15.08
CA GLY A 119 -5.05 11.35 15.53
C GLY A 119 -5.54 11.80 16.91
N ASP A 120 -6.57 11.14 17.48
CA ASP A 120 -7.01 11.41 18.84
C ASP A 120 -5.92 11.03 19.84
N GLU A 121 -5.81 11.83 20.89
CA GLU A 121 -5.04 11.51 22.07
C GLU A 121 -6.01 11.16 23.21
N VAL A 122 -5.92 9.92 23.67
CA VAL A 122 -6.78 9.40 24.74
C VAL A 122 -5.94 8.84 25.87
N ARG A 123 -6.38 9.04 27.10
CA ARG A 123 -5.83 8.40 28.29
C ARG A 123 -6.72 7.22 28.64
N ALA A 124 -6.11 6.06 28.85
CA ALA A 124 -6.87 4.86 29.13
C ALA A 124 -6.07 3.86 29.95
N ASP A 125 -6.81 3.16 30.83
CA ASP A 125 -6.29 1.98 31.53
C ASP A 125 -6.34 0.76 30.60
N ILE A 126 -5.18 0.31 30.17
CA ILE A 126 -5.05 -0.81 29.22
C ILE A 126 -4.15 -1.93 29.76
N VAL A 127 -4.36 -3.13 29.23
CA VAL A 127 -3.46 -4.27 29.43
C VAL A 127 -2.86 -4.64 28.07
N VAL A 128 -1.55 -4.51 27.94
CA VAL A 128 -0.85 -4.87 26.72
C VAL A 128 -0.49 -6.36 26.75
N LYS A 129 -1.07 -7.13 25.84
CA LYS A 129 -0.75 -8.55 25.62
C LYS A 129 0.37 -8.66 24.58
N PRO A 130 1.40 -9.48 24.82
CA PRO A 130 2.49 -9.68 23.84
C PRO A 130 1.96 -10.26 22.52
N LEU A 131 2.70 -10.05 21.44
CA LEU A 131 2.41 -10.66 20.15
C LEU A 131 2.77 -12.15 20.19
N ASP A 132 1.88 -12.99 19.67
CA ASP A 132 2.17 -14.40 19.42
C ASP A 132 3.05 -14.52 18.17
N GLU A 133 4.34 -14.67 18.33
CA GLU A 133 5.33 -14.75 17.24
C GLU A 133 5.32 -16.07 16.47
N SER A 134 4.46 -17.04 16.84
CA SER A 134 4.28 -18.25 16.04
C SER A 134 3.80 -17.98 14.62
N ARG A 135 3.02 -16.91 14.46
CA ARG A 135 2.49 -16.45 13.16
C ARG A 135 3.42 -15.45 12.50
N LEU A 136 3.73 -15.68 11.21
CA LEU A 136 4.59 -14.78 10.45
C LEU A 136 4.10 -13.33 10.46
N TYR A 137 2.79 -13.12 10.34
CA TYR A 137 2.19 -11.78 10.41
C TYR A 137 2.53 -11.04 11.72
N ASN A 138 2.48 -11.71 12.85
CA ASN A 138 2.84 -11.11 14.13
C ASN A 138 4.37 -10.84 14.23
N ARG A 139 5.20 -11.69 13.62
CA ARG A 139 6.65 -11.42 13.50
C ARG A 139 6.94 -10.20 12.65
N LEU A 140 6.20 -9.99 11.56
CA LEU A 140 6.31 -8.78 10.75
C LEU A 140 5.85 -7.55 11.54
N LEU A 141 4.78 -7.65 12.34
CA LEU A 141 4.34 -6.58 13.23
C LEU A 141 5.41 -6.23 14.27
N ALA A 142 6.04 -7.24 14.90
CA ALA A 142 7.14 -7.01 15.85
C ALA A 142 8.30 -6.24 15.18
N LYS A 143 8.65 -6.58 13.94
CA LYS A 143 9.67 -5.85 13.16
C LYS A 143 9.24 -4.43 12.76
N GLN A 144 7.94 -4.15 12.71
CA GLN A 144 7.42 -2.79 12.56
C GLN A 144 7.44 -1.97 13.87
N GLY A 145 7.97 -2.53 14.95
CA GLY A 145 8.02 -1.90 16.26
C GLY A 145 6.74 -2.07 17.09
N PHE A 146 5.82 -2.98 16.68
CA PHE A 146 4.66 -3.32 17.51
C PHE A 146 5.07 -4.24 18.64
N VAL A 147 4.80 -3.81 19.86
CA VAL A 147 5.15 -4.57 21.08
C VAL A 147 4.01 -5.45 21.58
N GLY A 148 2.76 -5.20 21.18
CA GLY A 148 1.65 -5.99 21.67
C GLY A 148 0.29 -5.56 21.14
N LYS A 149 -0.75 -6.12 21.77
CA LYS A 149 -2.17 -5.84 21.49
C LYS A 149 -2.86 -5.39 22.76
N ALA A 150 -3.75 -4.39 22.66
CA ALA A 150 -4.57 -3.93 23.78
C ALA A 150 -6.02 -3.73 23.35
N SER A 151 -6.94 -3.75 24.32
CA SER A 151 -8.35 -3.46 24.10
C SER A 151 -8.75 -2.16 24.79
N LEU A 152 -9.53 -1.35 24.11
CA LEU A 152 -10.04 -0.06 24.58
C LEU A 152 -11.57 -0.14 24.69
N TYR A 153 -12.11 0.21 25.84
CA TYR A 153 -13.53 0.28 26.11
C TYR A 153 -13.92 1.70 26.54
N ARG A 154 -15.11 2.15 26.18
CA ARG A 154 -15.62 3.49 26.54
C ARG A 154 -15.51 3.82 28.03
N GLY A 155 -15.70 2.83 28.91
CA GLY A 155 -15.63 3.03 30.35
C GLY A 155 -14.22 3.24 30.93
N ASN A 156 -13.18 3.00 30.13
CA ASN A 156 -11.77 3.02 30.58
C ASN A 156 -10.95 4.09 29.88
N MET A 157 -11.60 5.10 29.25
CA MET A 157 -10.88 6.11 28.49
C MET A 157 -11.36 7.53 28.82
N GLU A 158 -10.42 8.46 28.74
CA GLU A 158 -10.64 9.90 28.82
C GLU A 158 -10.02 10.57 27.59
N TYR A 159 -10.77 11.45 26.92
CA TYR A 159 -10.24 12.22 25.80
C TYR A 159 -9.35 13.36 26.28
N ILE A 160 -8.10 13.39 25.82
CA ILE A 160 -7.16 14.48 26.10
C ILE A 160 -7.25 15.52 24.99
N ARG A 161 -7.18 15.09 23.72
CA ARG A 161 -7.20 16.00 22.57
C ARG A 161 -7.81 15.32 21.36
N PRO A 162 -8.87 15.91 20.76
CA PRO A 162 -9.43 15.42 19.51
C PRO A 162 -8.54 15.80 18.31
N ALA A 163 -8.50 14.93 17.32
CA ALA A 163 -7.79 15.18 16.05
C ALA A 163 -8.41 16.31 15.25
N THR A 164 -7.61 17.28 14.82
CA THR A 164 -8.10 18.48 14.11
C THR A 164 -8.13 18.31 12.57
N LEU A 165 -7.21 17.54 11.99
CA LEU A 165 -6.97 17.50 10.54
C LEU A 165 -7.72 16.38 9.79
N ARG A 166 -8.29 15.38 10.47
CA ARG A 166 -8.93 14.24 9.80
C ARG A 166 -10.43 14.31 9.62
N ARG A 167 -11.06 15.36 10.10
CA ARG A 167 -12.49 15.57 9.90
C ARG A 167 -12.92 15.51 8.43
N LEU A 168 -12.04 15.85 7.48
CA LEU A 168 -12.40 15.85 6.07
C LEU A 168 -12.66 14.42 5.54
N HIS A 169 -11.77 13.45 5.82
CA HIS A 169 -11.99 12.06 5.43
C HIS A 169 -13.25 11.49 6.09
N THR A 170 -13.38 11.63 7.41
CA THR A 170 -14.54 11.16 8.17
C THR A 170 -15.84 11.78 7.68
N VAL A 171 -15.87 13.12 7.51
CA VAL A 171 -17.06 13.83 7.00
C VAL A 171 -17.46 13.34 5.60
N VAL A 172 -16.49 13.11 4.72
CA VAL A 172 -16.78 12.60 3.37
C VAL A 172 -17.29 11.16 3.43
N VAL A 173 -16.66 10.30 4.21
CA VAL A 173 -17.10 8.90 4.39
C VAL A 173 -18.51 8.85 4.96
N GLU A 174 -18.79 9.56 6.06
CA GLU A 174 -20.12 9.62 6.68
C GLU A 174 -21.20 10.18 5.73
N ARG A 175 -20.85 11.17 4.90
CA ARG A 175 -21.76 11.68 3.86
C ARG A 175 -22.06 10.59 2.85
N MET A 176 -21.06 9.85 2.40
CA MET A 176 -21.22 8.79 1.41
C MET A 176 -21.97 7.58 1.99
N GLU A 177 -21.73 7.22 3.27
CA GLU A 177 -22.49 6.19 3.98
C GLU A 177 -24.00 6.54 4.06
N ARG A 178 -24.32 7.80 4.32
CA ARG A 178 -25.72 8.28 4.31
C ARG A 178 -26.37 8.20 2.93
N LEU A 179 -25.60 8.37 1.85
CA LEU A 179 -26.11 8.29 0.48
C LEU A 179 -26.24 6.86 -0.03
N LEU A 180 -25.22 6.03 0.20
CA LEU A 180 -25.13 4.65 -0.32
C LEU A 180 -25.83 3.62 0.59
N GLY A 181 -26.05 3.95 1.87
CA GLY A 181 -26.60 3.04 2.86
C GLY A 181 -25.54 2.06 3.43
N GLN A 182 -26.02 0.98 4.08
CA GLN A 182 -25.21 0.03 4.85
C GLN A 182 -25.07 -1.34 4.16
N SER A 183 -25.45 -1.47 2.90
CA SER A 183 -25.32 -2.72 2.15
C SER A 183 -23.83 -3.10 1.95
N ASP A 184 -23.54 -4.38 1.73
CA ASP A 184 -22.18 -4.83 1.44
C ASP A 184 -21.63 -4.20 0.15
N ALA A 185 -22.48 -3.97 -0.85
CA ALA A 185 -22.10 -3.22 -2.05
C ALA A 185 -21.67 -1.78 -1.72
N ALA A 186 -22.35 -1.11 -0.77
CA ALA A 186 -21.97 0.23 -0.31
C ALA A 186 -20.62 0.22 0.44
N LYS A 187 -20.42 -0.73 1.35
CA LYS A 187 -19.16 -0.89 2.09
C LYS A 187 -17.98 -1.15 1.15
N VAL A 188 -18.17 -2.02 0.16
CA VAL A 188 -17.17 -2.30 -0.88
C VAL A 188 -16.86 -1.04 -1.69
N ALA A 189 -17.89 -0.28 -2.10
CA ALA A 189 -17.72 0.98 -2.83
C ALA A 189 -16.85 1.98 -2.06
N LEU A 190 -17.12 2.17 -0.78
CA LEU A 190 -16.40 3.09 0.10
C LEU A 190 -14.94 2.64 0.35
N ASN A 191 -14.73 1.35 0.54
CA ASN A 191 -13.39 0.79 0.71
C ASN A 191 -12.51 1.01 -0.52
N ILE A 192 -13.05 0.74 -1.71
CA ILE A 192 -12.33 0.86 -2.98
C ILE A 192 -11.99 2.32 -3.28
N THR A 193 -12.92 3.25 -3.03
CA THR A 193 -12.78 4.64 -3.47
C THR A 193 -12.16 5.55 -2.42
N LEU A 194 -12.55 5.41 -1.17
CA LEU A 194 -12.15 6.30 -0.06
C LEU A 194 -11.27 5.62 0.98
N GLY A 195 -11.06 4.30 0.89
CA GLY A 195 -10.29 3.58 1.89
C GLY A 195 -10.94 3.56 3.26
N ALA A 196 -12.28 3.51 3.33
CA ALA A 196 -13.05 3.60 4.57
C ALA A 196 -12.77 2.45 5.56
N LYS A 197 -12.25 1.30 5.06
CA LYS A 197 -11.86 0.11 5.86
C LYS A 197 -13.01 -0.48 6.68
N VAL A 198 -14.23 -0.42 6.12
CA VAL A 198 -15.43 -1.01 6.71
C VAL A 198 -15.54 -2.46 6.27
N ALA A 199 -15.73 -3.40 7.22
CA ALA A 199 -15.87 -4.80 6.89
C ALA A 199 -17.21 -5.09 6.18
N PRO A 200 -17.21 -5.66 4.96
CA PRO A 200 -18.40 -6.32 4.44
C PRO A 200 -18.72 -7.58 5.27
N ASP A 201 -19.82 -8.25 4.96
CA ASP A 201 -20.15 -9.51 5.64
C ASP A 201 -19.00 -10.53 5.56
N ARG A 202 -18.90 -11.40 6.58
CA ARG A 202 -17.82 -12.40 6.67
C ARG A 202 -17.75 -13.30 5.44
N ASN A 203 -18.91 -13.71 4.91
CA ASN A 203 -18.95 -14.59 3.75
C ASN A 203 -18.37 -13.90 2.52
N LEU A 204 -18.75 -12.65 2.29
CA LEU A 204 -18.21 -11.83 1.20
C LEU A 204 -16.73 -11.53 1.39
N SER A 205 -16.30 -11.19 2.61
CA SER A 205 -14.88 -10.95 2.93
C SER A 205 -14.02 -12.21 2.65
N ASN A 206 -14.54 -13.39 3.04
CA ASN A 206 -13.90 -14.67 2.74
C ASN A 206 -13.89 -14.96 1.22
N ALA A 207 -14.97 -14.62 0.50
CA ALA A 207 -15.04 -14.81 -0.94
C ALA A 207 -13.96 -13.96 -1.67
N TYR A 208 -13.76 -12.70 -1.27
CA TYR A 208 -12.65 -11.88 -1.77
C TYR A 208 -11.28 -12.48 -1.45
N SER A 209 -11.12 -13.10 -0.28
CA SER A 209 -9.86 -13.74 0.11
C SER A 209 -9.60 -15.00 -0.72
N TYR A 210 -10.57 -15.89 -0.84
CA TYR A 210 -10.45 -17.15 -1.59
C TYR A 210 -10.32 -16.94 -3.10
N SER A 211 -10.96 -15.91 -3.65
CA SER A 211 -10.77 -15.53 -5.05
C SER A 211 -9.42 -14.86 -5.34
N GLY A 212 -8.65 -14.47 -4.29
CA GLY A 212 -7.38 -13.74 -4.42
C GLY A 212 -7.56 -12.25 -4.75
N LEU A 213 -8.78 -11.72 -4.63
CA LEU A 213 -9.14 -10.34 -4.99
C LEU A 213 -9.23 -9.39 -3.79
N SER A 214 -8.78 -9.80 -2.59
CA SER A 214 -8.76 -8.95 -1.39
C SER A 214 -8.06 -7.61 -1.60
N HIS A 215 -7.07 -7.56 -2.51
CA HIS A 215 -6.36 -6.33 -2.84
C HIS A 215 -7.24 -5.27 -3.51
N LEU A 216 -8.39 -5.64 -4.08
CA LEU A 216 -9.36 -4.71 -4.65
C LEU A 216 -10.19 -3.99 -3.59
N LEU A 217 -10.33 -4.56 -2.37
CA LEU A 217 -11.01 -3.92 -1.24
C LEU A 217 -10.22 -2.76 -0.61
N ALA A 218 -9.08 -2.41 -1.15
CA ALA A 218 -8.27 -1.31 -0.68
C ALA A 218 -7.94 -0.35 -1.83
N VAL A 219 -7.70 0.92 -1.51
CA VAL A 219 -7.24 1.89 -2.50
C VAL A 219 -5.90 1.44 -3.07
N SER A 220 -5.83 1.28 -4.39
CA SER A 220 -4.65 0.77 -5.09
C SER A 220 -3.95 1.86 -5.91
N GLY A 221 -2.74 1.55 -6.37
CA GLY A 221 -2.01 2.42 -7.28
C GLY A 221 -2.74 2.65 -8.61
N LEU A 222 -3.49 1.65 -9.10
CA LEU A 222 -4.30 1.78 -10.31
C LEU A 222 -5.46 2.77 -10.11
N HIS A 223 -6.11 2.75 -8.94
CA HIS A 223 -7.16 3.73 -8.60
C HIS A 223 -6.60 5.15 -8.61
N THR A 224 -5.42 5.37 -8.01
CA THR A 224 -4.75 6.68 -7.99
C THR A 224 -4.36 7.14 -9.40
N ALA A 225 -3.91 6.23 -10.26
CA ALA A 225 -3.59 6.54 -11.67
C ALA A 225 -4.84 6.89 -12.48
N LEU A 226 -5.96 6.19 -12.27
CA LEU A 226 -7.24 6.52 -12.91
C LEU A 226 -7.75 7.89 -12.47
N VAL A 227 -7.61 8.22 -11.18
CA VAL A 227 -7.96 9.55 -10.65
C VAL A 227 -7.12 10.64 -11.32
N LEU A 228 -5.80 10.43 -11.46
CA LEU A 228 -4.95 11.37 -12.21
C LEU A 228 -5.43 11.54 -13.65
N MET A 229 -5.73 10.45 -14.34
CA MET A 229 -6.22 10.48 -15.73
C MET A 229 -7.51 11.29 -15.84
N LEU A 230 -8.46 11.10 -14.91
CA LEU A 230 -9.72 11.88 -14.86
C LEU A 230 -9.46 13.35 -14.57
N ILE A 231 -8.58 13.67 -13.63
CA ILE A 231 -8.18 15.06 -13.31
C ILE A 231 -7.57 15.73 -14.55
N VAL A 232 -6.61 15.08 -15.20
CA VAL A 232 -5.97 15.62 -16.42
C VAL A 232 -7.00 15.83 -17.53
N LEU A 233 -7.95 14.91 -17.70
CA LEU A 233 -9.03 15.04 -18.68
C LEU A 233 -9.94 16.25 -18.38
N LEU A 234 -10.34 16.43 -17.11
CA LEU A 234 -11.18 17.53 -16.66
C LEU A 234 -10.46 18.88 -16.76
N LEU A 235 -9.17 18.91 -16.45
CA LEU A 235 -8.34 20.11 -16.50
C LEU A 235 -7.81 20.43 -17.92
N ARG A 236 -8.08 19.57 -18.92
CA ARG A 236 -7.59 19.74 -20.29
C ARG A 236 -7.87 21.12 -20.89
N PRO A 237 -9.00 21.81 -20.63
CA PRO A 237 -9.22 23.17 -21.11
C PRO A 237 -8.18 24.20 -20.66
N LEU A 238 -7.50 23.96 -19.52
CA LEU A 238 -6.42 24.85 -19.04
C LEU A 238 -5.25 24.94 -20.01
N VAL A 239 -5.07 23.97 -20.93
CA VAL A 239 -4.03 24.01 -21.96
C VAL A 239 -4.14 25.22 -22.86
N LEU A 240 -5.33 25.81 -22.99
CA LEU A 240 -5.58 27.01 -23.78
C LEU A 240 -5.00 28.29 -23.13
N LEU A 241 -4.60 28.23 -21.88
CA LEU A 241 -4.00 29.36 -21.17
C LEU A 241 -2.50 29.47 -21.44
N TRP A 242 -1.95 30.67 -21.25
CA TRP A 242 -0.50 30.88 -21.31
C TRP A 242 0.18 30.00 -20.23
N ARG A 243 1.15 29.16 -20.66
CA ARG A 243 1.76 28.09 -19.86
C ARG A 243 0.75 27.04 -19.34
N GLY A 244 -0.38 26.86 -20.01
CA GLY A 244 -1.48 26.00 -19.56
C GLY A 244 -1.08 24.56 -19.30
N ASN A 245 -0.14 24.00 -20.07
CA ASN A 245 0.39 22.65 -19.81
C ASN A 245 1.08 22.53 -18.44
N VAL A 246 1.87 23.52 -18.03
CA VAL A 246 2.54 23.52 -16.72
C VAL A 246 1.51 23.66 -15.61
N ILE A 247 0.55 24.59 -15.77
CA ILE A 247 -0.54 24.82 -14.79
C ILE A 247 -1.34 23.54 -14.63
N LEU A 248 -1.73 22.88 -15.73
CA LEU A 248 -2.49 21.63 -15.70
C LEU A 248 -1.74 20.55 -14.91
N ARG A 249 -0.44 20.33 -15.22
CA ARG A 249 0.37 19.29 -14.57
C ARG A 249 0.56 19.55 -13.08
N CYS A 250 0.87 20.77 -12.70
CA CYS A 250 1.01 21.15 -11.29
C CYS A 250 -0.33 21.00 -10.53
N ALA A 251 -1.44 21.45 -11.13
CA ALA A 251 -2.77 21.30 -10.52
C ALA A 251 -3.15 19.80 -10.39
N ALA A 252 -2.84 18.97 -11.39
CA ALA A 252 -3.10 17.54 -11.35
C ALA A 252 -2.35 16.87 -10.20
N VAL A 253 -1.07 17.21 -9.99
CA VAL A 253 -0.29 16.71 -8.85
C VAL A 253 -0.93 17.09 -7.51
N VAL A 254 -1.30 18.36 -7.34
CA VAL A 254 -1.94 18.82 -6.10
C VAL A 254 -3.24 18.08 -5.84
N LEU A 255 -4.08 17.89 -6.86
CA LEU A 255 -5.37 17.19 -6.73
C LEU A 255 -5.21 15.69 -6.46
N VAL A 256 -4.17 15.03 -7.00
CA VAL A 256 -3.85 13.63 -6.67
C VAL A 256 -3.45 13.51 -5.20
N TRP A 257 -2.61 14.40 -4.68
CA TRP A 257 -2.25 14.39 -3.26
C TRP A 257 -3.44 14.71 -2.34
N LEU A 258 -4.35 15.58 -2.78
CA LEU A 258 -5.61 15.81 -2.08
C LEU A 258 -6.47 14.54 -2.04
N TYR A 259 -6.56 13.81 -3.15
CA TYR A 259 -7.25 12.51 -3.18
C TYR A 259 -6.60 11.49 -2.23
N VAL A 260 -5.26 11.39 -2.21
CA VAL A 260 -4.55 10.51 -1.26
C VAL A 260 -4.84 10.88 0.20
N ALA A 261 -4.90 12.18 0.49
CA ALA A 261 -5.31 12.67 1.81
C ALA A 261 -6.76 12.30 2.16
N LEU A 262 -7.69 12.43 1.19
CA LEU A 262 -9.08 11.99 1.33
C LEU A 262 -9.22 10.48 1.58
N CYS A 263 -8.28 9.67 1.08
CA CYS A 263 -8.25 8.23 1.34
C CYS A 263 -7.56 7.84 2.67
N GLY A 264 -7.04 8.82 3.44
CA GLY A 264 -6.34 8.57 4.69
C GLY A 264 -4.90 8.07 4.54
N TYR A 265 -4.22 8.42 3.45
CA TYR A 265 -2.82 8.13 3.17
C TYR A 265 -2.46 6.63 3.12
N PRO A 266 -3.17 5.77 2.40
CA PRO A 266 -2.79 4.36 2.28
C PRO A 266 -1.43 4.22 1.56
N THR A 267 -0.57 3.31 2.04
CA THR A 267 0.81 3.09 1.57
C THR A 267 0.90 2.91 0.05
N SER A 268 -0.05 2.16 -0.54
CA SER A 268 -0.14 1.93 -2.00
C SER A 268 -0.44 3.21 -2.79
N ALA A 269 -1.32 4.08 -2.26
CA ALA A 269 -1.67 5.35 -2.90
C ALA A 269 -0.54 6.39 -2.77
N ILE A 270 0.15 6.46 -1.62
CA ILE A 270 1.33 7.32 -1.42
C ILE A 270 2.41 6.99 -2.46
N ARG A 271 2.75 5.70 -2.61
CA ARG A 271 3.71 5.27 -3.62
C ARG A 271 3.31 5.71 -5.02
N ALA A 272 2.05 5.44 -5.39
CA ALA A 272 1.53 5.81 -6.69
C ALA A 272 1.57 7.34 -6.90
N ALA A 273 1.20 8.13 -5.90
CA ALA A 273 1.25 9.58 -5.97
C ALA A 273 2.69 10.10 -6.15
N ILE A 274 3.69 9.52 -5.48
CA ILE A 274 5.09 9.88 -5.68
C ILE A 274 5.51 9.60 -7.13
N MET A 275 5.23 8.38 -7.65
CA MET A 275 5.60 8.01 -9.00
C MET A 275 4.86 8.85 -10.06
N LEU A 276 3.57 9.14 -9.85
CA LEU A 276 2.77 10.00 -10.72
C LEU A 276 3.25 11.47 -10.67
N THR A 277 3.68 11.95 -9.50
CA THR A 277 4.31 13.27 -9.38
C THR A 277 5.58 13.35 -10.22
N LEU A 278 6.44 12.33 -10.18
CA LEU A 278 7.65 12.27 -11.00
C LEU A 278 7.32 12.22 -12.50
N LEU A 279 6.27 11.47 -12.87
CA LEU A 279 5.75 11.41 -14.23
C LEU A 279 5.31 12.80 -14.72
N GLU A 280 4.45 13.48 -13.97
CA GLU A 280 3.95 14.81 -14.34
C GLU A 280 5.09 15.86 -14.37
N MET A 281 6.03 15.76 -13.43
CA MET A 281 7.22 16.63 -13.45
C MET A 281 8.15 16.37 -14.64
N SER A 282 8.26 15.11 -15.10
CA SER A 282 9.04 14.80 -16.30
C SER A 282 8.49 15.52 -17.54
N TYR A 283 7.16 15.60 -17.68
CA TYR A 283 6.52 16.37 -18.74
C TYR A 283 6.78 17.88 -18.62
N VAL A 284 6.75 18.44 -17.39
CA VAL A 284 7.05 19.87 -17.16
C VAL A 284 8.49 20.20 -17.50
N LEU A 285 9.43 19.30 -17.18
CA LEU A 285 10.86 19.49 -17.37
C LEU A 285 11.34 19.06 -18.77
N GLY A 286 10.47 18.48 -19.61
CA GLY A 286 10.84 17.94 -20.91
C GLY A 286 11.86 16.81 -20.84
N ARG A 287 11.82 16.00 -19.78
CA ARG A 287 12.73 14.85 -19.56
C ARG A 287 11.98 13.54 -19.75
N GLU A 288 12.72 12.51 -20.18
CA GLU A 288 12.18 11.16 -20.26
C GLU A 288 11.87 10.59 -18.85
N TYR A 289 10.72 9.95 -18.73
CA TYR A 289 10.32 9.27 -17.51
C TYR A 289 10.90 7.86 -17.46
N ALA A 290 11.73 7.58 -16.47
CA ALA A 290 12.29 6.26 -16.21
C ALA A 290 11.52 5.57 -15.07
N SER A 291 10.66 4.63 -15.39
CA SER A 291 9.79 3.92 -14.44
C SER A 291 10.58 3.23 -13.32
N GLU A 292 11.72 2.62 -13.68
CA GLU A 292 12.59 1.90 -12.73
C GLU A 292 13.21 2.84 -11.69
N ASN A 293 13.71 3.99 -12.14
CA ASN A 293 14.27 4.99 -11.25
C ASN A 293 13.20 5.61 -10.36
N SER A 294 12.00 5.83 -10.91
CA SER A 294 10.87 6.39 -10.17
C SER A 294 10.36 5.43 -9.09
N LEU A 295 10.33 4.12 -9.38
CA LEU A 295 10.00 3.09 -8.39
C LEU A 295 11.03 3.06 -7.25
N CYS A 296 12.33 3.05 -7.59
CA CYS A 296 13.40 3.08 -6.60
C CYS A 296 13.37 4.35 -5.75
N PHE A 297 13.10 5.51 -6.38
CA PHE A 297 13.01 6.78 -5.67
C PHE A 297 11.80 6.82 -4.72
N ALA A 298 10.65 6.31 -5.15
CA ALA A 298 9.47 6.21 -4.29
C ALA A 298 9.73 5.33 -3.06
N ALA A 299 10.36 4.16 -3.24
CA ALA A 299 10.76 3.29 -2.14
C ALA A 299 11.74 3.99 -1.19
N LEU A 300 12.74 4.67 -1.75
CA LEU A 300 13.75 5.42 -1.01
C LEU A 300 13.09 6.49 -0.12
N MET A 301 12.23 7.33 -0.71
CA MET A 301 11.53 8.40 0.02
C MET A 301 10.69 7.84 1.17
N MET A 302 9.95 6.75 0.93
CA MET A 302 9.11 6.12 1.95
C MET A 302 9.94 5.50 3.08
N LEU A 303 11.03 4.79 2.76
CA LEU A 303 11.90 4.15 3.75
C LEU A 303 12.78 5.14 4.52
N CYS A 304 13.09 6.30 3.94
CA CYS A 304 13.76 7.38 4.67
C CYS A 304 12.86 8.01 5.74
N VAL A 305 11.55 8.08 5.49
CA VAL A 305 10.58 8.63 6.45
C VAL A 305 10.20 7.59 7.52
N GLU A 306 9.88 6.38 7.08
CA GLU A 306 9.44 5.30 7.98
C GLU A 306 10.08 3.96 7.57
N PRO A 307 11.28 3.64 8.10
CA PRO A 307 12.03 2.43 7.72
C PRO A 307 11.28 1.13 8.01
N THR A 308 10.39 1.14 8.99
CA THR A 308 9.62 -0.05 9.40
C THR A 308 8.58 -0.47 8.37
N MET A 309 8.23 0.41 7.41
CA MET A 309 7.36 0.09 6.26
C MET A 309 7.91 -1.06 5.42
N LEU A 310 9.23 -1.30 5.42
CA LEU A 310 9.83 -2.44 4.72
C LEU A 310 9.20 -3.78 5.11
N PHE A 311 8.76 -3.91 6.36
CA PHE A 311 8.13 -5.12 6.90
C PHE A 311 6.60 -5.09 6.86
N GLU A 312 6.02 -4.05 6.27
CA GLU A 312 4.58 -3.93 6.08
C GLU A 312 4.14 -4.73 4.85
N PRO A 313 3.19 -5.70 4.98
CA PRO A 313 2.72 -6.49 3.84
C PRO A 313 2.22 -5.64 2.67
N SER A 314 1.58 -4.51 2.94
CA SER A 314 1.06 -3.59 1.94
C SER A 314 2.20 -2.93 1.13
N PHE A 315 3.32 -2.55 1.78
CA PHE A 315 4.52 -2.07 1.11
C PHE A 315 5.15 -3.18 0.26
N MET A 316 5.41 -4.35 0.86
CA MET A 316 6.07 -5.46 0.18
C MET A 316 5.31 -5.92 -1.07
N LEU A 317 4.00 -6.15 -0.96
CA LEU A 317 3.15 -6.58 -2.07
C LEU A 317 3.09 -5.54 -3.18
N SER A 318 2.95 -4.28 -2.79
CA SER A 318 2.81 -3.18 -3.73
C SER A 318 4.08 -2.95 -4.55
N PHE A 319 5.26 -2.94 -3.90
CA PHE A 319 6.54 -2.76 -4.60
C PHE A 319 6.92 -3.99 -5.41
N ALA A 320 6.67 -5.21 -4.90
CA ALA A 320 6.91 -6.45 -5.67
C ALA A 320 6.06 -6.51 -6.94
N ALA A 321 4.76 -6.19 -6.85
CA ALA A 321 3.87 -6.17 -8.02
C ALA A 321 4.35 -5.17 -9.09
N VAL A 322 4.65 -3.92 -8.68
CA VAL A 322 5.09 -2.89 -9.65
C VAL A 322 6.48 -3.19 -10.19
N ALA A 323 7.39 -3.73 -9.39
CA ALA A 323 8.68 -4.21 -9.90
C ALA A 323 8.48 -5.29 -10.97
N GLY A 324 7.59 -6.27 -10.74
CA GLY A 324 7.23 -7.26 -11.76
C GLY A 324 6.74 -6.62 -13.05
N ILE A 325 5.82 -5.64 -12.95
CA ILE A 325 5.29 -4.93 -14.13
C ILE A 325 6.39 -4.16 -14.87
N VAL A 326 7.21 -3.40 -14.14
CA VAL A 326 8.23 -2.52 -14.71
C VAL A 326 9.36 -3.32 -15.34
N PHE A 327 9.83 -4.37 -14.67
CA PHE A 327 10.99 -5.13 -15.13
C PHE A 327 10.67 -6.29 -16.09
N VAL A 328 9.44 -6.81 -16.09
CA VAL A 328 9.06 -7.97 -16.92
C VAL A 328 7.80 -7.70 -17.73
N GLY A 329 6.76 -7.17 -17.07
CA GLY A 329 5.43 -7.03 -17.68
C GLY A 329 5.40 -6.13 -18.89
N ALA A 330 6.15 -5.02 -18.87
CA ALA A 330 6.21 -4.07 -19.99
C ALA A 330 6.79 -4.72 -21.26
N ASP A 331 7.86 -5.50 -21.13
CA ASP A 331 8.50 -6.19 -22.25
C ASP A 331 7.64 -7.35 -22.76
N LEU A 332 7.02 -8.10 -21.83
CA LEU A 332 6.09 -9.17 -22.19
C LEU A 332 4.90 -8.64 -23.00
N CYS A 333 4.33 -7.50 -22.61
CA CYS A 333 3.24 -6.87 -23.34
C CYS A 333 3.66 -6.36 -24.72
N ARG A 334 4.90 -5.84 -24.88
CA ARG A 334 5.43 -5.45 -26.21
C ARG A 334 5.54 -6.64 -27.16
N GLY A 335 5.90 -7.82 -26.62
CA GLY A 335 5.97 -9.06 -27.41
C GLY A 335 4.61 -9.60 -27.86
N LEU A 336 3.52 -9.24 -27.17
CA LEU A 336 2.16 -9.69 -27.46
C LEU A 336 1.45 -8.73 -28.43
N SER A 337 1.91 -8.65 -29.69
CA SER A 337 1.28 -7.82 -30.70
C SER A 337 0.14 -8.58 -31.43
N VAL A 338 -1.12 -8.23 -31.11
CA VAL A 338 -2.32 -8.80 -31.73
C VAL A 338 -3.13 -7.69 -32.42
N ARG A 339 -3.59 -7.95 -33.66
CA ARG A 339 -4.31 -6.96 -34.48
C ARG A 339 -5.65 -6.53 -33.87
N ASN A 340 -6.34 -7.44 -33.18
CA ASN A 340 -7.61 -7.14 -32.53
C ASN A 340 -7.36 -6.40 -31.19
N SER A 341 -7.86 -5.18 -31.07
CA SER A 341 -7.65 -4.32 -29.91
C SER A 341 -8.24 -4.89 -28.60
N PHE A 342 -9.40 -5.53 -28.69
CA PHE A 342 -10.06 -6.17 -27.53
C PHE A 342 -9.27 -7.41 -27.06
N LEU A 343 -8.87 -8.28 -28.00
CA LEU A 343 -8.06 -9.46 -27.67
C LEU A 343 -6.68 -9.04 -27.11
N ARG A 344 -6.07 -8.00 -27.66
CA ARG A 344 -4.83 -7.43 -27.14
C ARG A 344 -5.00 -6.93 -25.71
N TRP A 345 -6.09 -6.22 -25.40
CA TRP A 345 -6.39 -5.75 -24.04
C TRP A 345 -6.51 -6.93 -23.07
N ILE A 346 -7.24 -7.99 -23.43
CA ILE A 346 -7.37 -9.21 -22.60
C ILE A 346 -6.00 -9.85 -22.38
N LEU A 347 -5.21 -10.06 -23.41
CA LEU A 347 -3.90 -10.72 -23.33
C LEU A 347 -2.92 -9.90 -22.46
N HIS A 348 -2.90 -8.57 -22.61
CA HIS A 348 -2.09 -7.70 -21.75
C HIS A 348 -2.55 -7.76 -20.31
N SER A 349 -3.85 -7.74 -20.04
CA SER A 349 -4.38 -7.83 -18.66
C SER A 349 -4.02 -9.16 -18.00
N VAL A 350 -4.15 -10.28 -18.72
CA VAL A 350 -3.75 -11.61 -18.23
C VAL A 350 -2.24 -11.68 -18.00
N ALA A 351 -1.43 -11.17 -18.93
CA ALA A 351 0.02 -11.16 -18.80
C ALA A 351 0.48 -10.35 -17.58
N ILE A 352 -0.06 -9.14 -17.40
CA ILE A 352 0.23 -8.28 -16.24
C ILE A 352 -0.22 -8.96 -14.93
N SER A 353 -1.42 -9.54 -14.89
CA SER A 353 -1.91 -10.26 -13.71
C SER A 353 -1.01 -11.44 -13.36
N THR A 354 -0.56 -12.21 -14.36
CA THR A 354 0.36 -13.33 -14.14
C THR A 354 1.69 -12.88 -13.56
N VAL A 355 2.28 -11.82 -14.12
CA VAL A 355 3.53 -11.25 -13.62
C VAL A 355 3.38 -10.72 -12.19
N CYS A 356 2.29 -10.01 -11.88
CA CYS A 356 2.00 -9.53 -10.54
C CYS A 356 1.89 -10.68 -9.54
N ILE A 357 1.13 -11.73 -9.88
CA ILE A 357 0.98 -12.91 -9.02
C ILE A 357 2.33 -13.59 -8.82
N ALA A 358 3.11 -13.82 -9.87
CA ALA A 358 4.43 -14.42 -9.76
C ALA A 358 5.36 -13.60 -8.86
N ALA A 359 5.36 -12.28 -8.99
CA ALA A 359 6.18 -11.41 -8.15
C ALA A 359 5.74 -11.37 -6.69
N THR A 360 4.44 -11.50 -6.39
CA THR A 360 3.88 -11.37 -5.04
C THR A 360 3.61 -12.70 -4.34
N LEU A 361 3.63 -13.81 -5.06
CA LEU A 361 3.24 -15.14 -4.58
C LEU A 361 3.84 -15.53 -3.21
N PRO A 362 5.17 -15.47 -3.00
CA PRO A 362 5.74 -15.88 -1.73
C PRO A 362 5.28 -15.01 -0.56
N ILE A 363 5.07 -13.71 -0.80
CA ILE A 363 4.61 -12.77 0.21
C ILE A 363 3.15 -13.07 0.57
N VAL A 364 2.28 -13.27 -0.44
CA VAL A 364 0.86 -13.60 -0.26
C VAL A 364 0.71 -14.90 0.52
N VAL A 365 1.38 -15.96 0.09
CA VAL A 365 1.35 -17.26 0.78
C VAL A 365 1.87 -17.17 2.21
N SER A 366 2.96 -16.43 2.42
CA SER A 366 3.55 -16.28 3.75
C SER A 366 2.69 -15.45 4.70
N CYS A 367 1.98 -14.43 4.21
CA CYS A 367 1.15 -13.55 5.03
C CYS A 367 -0.28 -14.06 5.23
N PHE A 368 -0.87 -14.65 4.19
CA PHE A 368 -2.29 -15.02 4.15
C PHE A 368 -2.54 -16.52 4.08
N GLY A 369 -1.54 -17.33 3.74
CA GLY A 369 -1.65 -18.79 3.67
C GLY A 369 -2.46 -19.33 2.51
N THR A 370 -3.00 -18.48 1.64
CA THR A 370 -3.87 -18.87 0.52
C THR A 370 -3.40 -18.27 -0.79
N ILE A 371 -3.60 -19.00 -1.88
CA ILE A 371 -3.39 -18.54 -3.24
C ILE A 371 -4.59 -18.91 -4.10
N SER A 372 -4.97 -18.03 -5.01
CA SER A 372 -5.98 -18.29 -6.01
C SER A 372 -5.44 -18.00 -7.42
N ILE A 373 -5.37 -19.05 -8.25
CA ILE A 373 -5.00 -18.93 -9.66
C ILE A 373 -6.15 -18.30 -10.46
N LEU A 374 -7.38 -18.48 -10.00
CA LEU A 374 -8.57 -17.95 -10.65
C LEU A 374 -8.58 -16.43 -10.71
N SER A 375 -7.86 -15.75 -9.78
CA SER A 375 -7.69 -14.30 -9.78
C SER A 375 -7.10 -13.75 -11.09
N ILE A 376 -6.29 -14.52 -11.83
CA ILE A 376 -5.71 -14.10 -13.12
C ILE A 376 -6.82 -13.79 -14.14
N LEU A 377 -7.86 -14.62 -14.17
CA LEU A 377 -8.99 -14.48 -15.11
C LEU A 377 -10.07 -13.54 -14.57
N LEU A 378 -10.28 -13.52 -13.26
CA LEU A 378 -11.30 -12.68 -12.63
C LEU A 378 -10.91 -11.21 -12.57
N THR A 379 -9.63 -10.91 -12.35
CA THR A 379 -9.14 -9.52 -12.19
C THR A 379 -9.56 -8.63 -13.36
N PRO A 380 -9.35 -8.96 -14.63
CA PRO A 380 -9.75 -8.08 -15.74
C PRO A 380 -11.25 -7.79 -15.78
N VAL A 381 -12.08 -8.78 -15.43
CA VAL A 381 -13.55 -8.65 -15.46
C VAL A 381 -14.05 -7.79 -14.31
N VAL A 382 -13.61 -8.12 -13.08
CA VAL A 382 -14.02 -7.38 -11.87
C VAL A 382 -13.51 -5.95 -11.89
N LEU A 383 -12.32 -5.73 -12.48
CA LEU A 383 -11.70 -4.42 -12.56
C LEU A 383 -12.55 -3.40 -13.35
N ILE A 384 -13.32 -3.82 -14.34
CA ILE A 384 -14.23 -2.93 -15.09
C ILE A 384 -15.27 -2.32 -14.12
N PHE A 385 -15.88 -3.15 -13.29
CA PHE A 385 -16.89 -2.69 -12.30
C PHE A 385 -16.27 -1.81 -11.23
N VAL A 386 -15.07 -2.16 -10.78
CA VAL A 386 -14.28 -1.38 -9.80
C VAL A 386 -13.94 0.01 -10.34
N GLN A 387 -13.53 0.11 -11.61
CA GLN A 387 -13.23 1.39 -12.24
C GLN A 387 -14.48 2.27 -12.42
N LEU A 388 -15.60 1.68 -12.85
CA LEU A 388 -16.88 2.39 -12.95
C LEU A 388 -17.36 2.87 -11.57
N ASN A 389 -17.27 2.01 -10.55
CA ASN A 389 -17.55 2.39 -9.16
C ASN A 389 -16.72 3.61 -8.73
N LEU A 390 -15.39 3.59 -9.00
CA LEU A 390 -14.51 4.69 -8.63
C LEU A 390 -14.96 6.01 -9.28
N VAL A 391 -15.29 5.99 -10.58
CA VAL A 391 -15.75 7.19 -11.30
C VAL A 391 -17.06 7.71 -10.71
N TYR A 392 -18.07 6.84 -10.52
CA TYR A 392 -19.36 7.26 -9.97
C TYR A 392 -19.24 7.79 -8.54
N THR A 393 -18.47 7.10 -7.69
CA THR A 393 -18.29 7.55 -6.31
C THR A 393 -17.51 8.88 -6.24
N LEU A 394 -16.49 9.10 -7.09
CA LEU A 394 -15.80 10.39 -7.15
C LEU A 394 -16.73 11.52 -7.60
N ILE A 395 -17.60 11.28 -8.57
CA ILE A 395 -18.64 12.25 -8.96
C ILE A 395 -19.52 12.57 -7.76
N MET A 396 -19.98 11.55 -7.03
CA MET A 396 -20.82 11.74 -5.83
C MET A 396 -20.10 12.54 -4.73
N VAL A 397 -18.80 12.36 -4.55
CA VAL A 397 -18.01 13.12 -3.55
C VAL A 397 -17.99 14.61 -3.87
N VAL A 398 -17.86 14.96 -5.14
CA VAL A 398 -17.72 16.36 -5.58
C VAL A 398 -19.08 17.05 -5.75
N MET A 399 -20.12 16.33 -6.17
CA MET A 399 -21.42 16.90 -6.53
C MET A 399 -22.33 17.14 -5.31
N PRO A 400 -23.27 18.11 -5.38
CA PRO A 400 -24.34 18.28 -4.40
C PRO A 400 -25.18 17.00 -4.26
N ASN A 401 -25.80 16.78 -3.09
CA ASN A 401 -26.56 15.56 -2.78
C ASN A 401 -27.65 15.22 -3.80
N VAL A 402 -28.31 16.23 -4.38
CA VAL A 402 -29.37 16.02 -5.40
C VAL A 402 -28.81 15.31 -6.64
N VAL A 403 -27.65 15.75 -7.14
CA VAL A 403 -26.98 15.13 -8.28
C VAL A 403 -26.32 13.82 -7.88
N ALA A 404 -25.72 13.75 -6.69
CA ALA A 404 -25.09 12.55 -6.18
C ALA A 404 -26.06 11.36 -6.10
N GLN A 405 -27.32 11.59 -5.72
CA GLN A 405 -28.35 10.55 -5.64
C GLN A 405 -28.59 9.79 -6.96
N THR A 406 -28.39 10.44 -8.13
CA THR A 406 -28.54 9.77 -9.43
C THR A 406 -27.50 8.69 -9.69
N PHE A 407 -26.33 8.80 -9.01
CA PHE A 407 -25.22 7.85 -9.14
C PHE A 407 -25.23 6.73 -8.09
N VAL A 408 -26.14 6.77 -7.10
CA VAL A 408 -26.25 5.75 -6.06
C VAL A 408 -26.57 4.38 -6.67
N ALA A 409 -27.63 4.28 -7.46
CA ALA A 409 -28.05 3.02 -8.06
C ALA A 409 -26.97 2.41 -9.01
N PRO A 410 -26.35 3.17 -9.94
CA PRO A 410 -25.23 2.65 -10.75
C PRO A 410 -24.03 2.19 -9.90
N THR A 411 -23.68 2.91 -8.84
CA THR A 411 -22.59 2.53 -7.95
C THR A 411 -22.86 1.23 -7.24
N LEU A 412 -24.04 1.07 -6.64
CA LEU A 412 -24.45 -0.16 -5.96
C LEU A 412 -24.54 -1.34 -6.94
N TRP A 413 -25.09 -1.12 -8.13
CA TRP A 413 -25.18 -2.14 -9.17
C TRP A 413 -23.82 -2.66 -9.60
N CYS A 414 -22.85 -1.78 -9.84
CA CYS A 414 -21.48 -2.18 -10.19
C CYS A 414 -20.85 -3.07 -9.11
N ASN A 415 -20.97 -2.68 -7.84
CA ASN A 415 -20.40 -3.46 -6.74
C ASN A 415 -21.17 -4.78 -6.52
N GLU A 416 -22.49 -4.78 -6.68
CA GLU A 416 -23.30 -6.01 -6.61
C GLU A 416 -22.90 -7.01 -7.71
N CYS A 417 -22.70 -6.55 -8.94
CA CYS A 417 -22.21 -7.40 -10.04
C CYS A 417 -20.82 -7.97 -9.73
N ALA A 418 -19.90 -7.14 -9.23
CA ALA A 418 -18.58 -7.59 -8.83
C ALA A 418 -18.65 -8.64 -7.71
N ASN A 419 -19.44 -8.37 -6.67
CA ASN A 419 -19.63 -9.29 -5.54
C ASN A 419 -20.20 -10.64 -5.99
N ARG A 420 -21.25 -10.66 -6.84
CA ARG A 420 -21.84 -11.89 -7.38
C ARG A 420 -20.85 -12.70 -8.22
N ILE A 421 -20.04 -12.04 -9.04
CA ILE A 421 -19.01 -12.73 -9.84
C ILE A 421 -18.00 -13.40 -8.91
N ILE A 422 -17.59 -12.73 -7.84
CA ILE A 422 -16.63 -13.25 -6.86
C ILE A 422 -17.23 -14.41 -6.08
N GLU A 423 -18.45 -14.28 -5.55
CA GLU A 423 -19.15 -15.36 -4.84
C GLU A 423 -19.38 -16.57 -5.73
N TRP A 424 -19.83 -16.35 -6.98
CA TRP A 424 -19.96 -17.42 -7.96
C TRP A 424 -18.65 -18.14 -8.21
N SER A 425 -17.53 -17.41 -8.33
CA SER A 425 -16.22 -18.00 -8.56
C SER A 425 -15.78 -18.91 -7.42
N VAL A 426 -16.10 -18.54 -6.19
CA VAL A 426 -15.79 -19.35 -5.00
C VAL A 426 -16.70 -20.54 -4.89
N SER A 427 -18.00 -20.42 -5.30
CA SER A 427 -18.95 -21.53 -5.30
C SER A 427 -18.55 -22.68 -6.24
N LEU A 428 -17.71 -22.42 -7.25
CA LEU A 428 -17.14 -23.45 -8.12
C LEU A 428 -16.16 -24.40 -7.38
N GLY A 429 -15.71 -24.03 -6.17
CA GLY A 429 -14.79 -24.83 -5.36
C GLY A 429 -13.41 -25.05 -5.98
N VAL A 430 -13.07 -24.28 -7.02
CA VAL A 430 -11.86 -24.45 -7.82
C VAL A 430 -10.94 -23.25 -7.65
N GLY A 431 -9.64 -23.49 -7.64
CA GLY A 431 -8.65 -22.45 -7.88
C GLY A 431 -8.03 -21.82 -6.65
N TYR A 432 -8.41 -22.19 -5.42
CA TYR A 432 -7.65 -21.77 -4.25
C TYR A 432 -6.95 -22.97 -3.57
N SER A 433 -5.76 -22.72 -3.07
CA SER A 433 -4.96 -23.72 -2.34
C SER A 433 -4.37 -23.08 -1.08
N GLN A 434 -4.34 -23.84 -0.01
CA GLN A 434 -3.58 -23.48 1.18
C GLN A 434 -2.14 -23.92 1.00
N MET A 435 -1.23 -22.98 1.11
CA MET A 435 0.21 -23.25 0.96
C MET A 435 0.98 -22.56 2.09
N SER A 436 2.14 -23.10 2.40
CA SER A 436 3.11 -22.47 3.30
C SER A 436 4.50 -22.54 2.68
N PHE A 437 5.25 -21.45 2.74
CA PHE A 437 6.65 -21.42 2.37
C PHE A 437 7.52 -21.40 3.62
N SER A 438 8.59 -22.19 3.63
CA SER A 438 9.69 -21.97 4.57
C SER A 438 10.49 -20.74 4.14
N GLY A 439 11.21 -20.10 5.07
CA GLY A 439 12.07 -18.96 4.71
C GLY A 439 13.08 -19.27 3.60
N ALA A 440 13.65 -20.46 3.61
CA ALA A 440 14.53 -20.95 2.54
C ALA A 440 13.77 -21.10 1.21
N GLY A 441 12.52 -21.56 1.24
CA GLY A 441 11.68 -21.68 0.05
C GLY A 441 11.37 -20.33 -0.60
N VAL A 442 11.10 -19.29 0.19
CA VAL A 442 10.93 -17.92 -0.29
C VAL A 442 12.19 -17.40 -0.97
N ALA A 443 13.35 -17.59 -0.32
CA ALA A 443 14.64 -17.15 -0.88
C ALA A 443 14.95 -17.86 -2.20
N LEU A 444 14.74 -19.17 -2.27
CA LEU A 444 14.95 -19.97 -3.49
C LEU A 444 14.01 -19.53 -4.62
N TYR A 445 12.74 -19.29 -4.31
CA TYR A 445 11.77 -18.80 -5.30
C TYR A 445 12.21 -17.49 -5.93
N TYR A 446 12.58 -16.49 -5.12
CA TYR A 446 13.04 -15.21 -5.66
C TYR A 446 14.37 -15.32 -6.39
N ALA A 447 15.29 -16.18 -5.96
CA ALA A 447 16.52 -16.45 -6.69
C ALA A 447 16.24 -17.01 -8.09
N ILE A 448 15.30 -17.95 -8.21
CA ILE A 448 14.87 -18.52 -9.50
C ILE A 448 14.18 -17.43 -10.35
N LEU A 449 13.29 -16.64 -9.77
CA LEU A 449 12.57 -15.57 -10.49
C LEU A 449 13.55 -14.53 -11.04
N ILE A 450 14.52 -14.09 -10.25
CA ILE A 450 15.57 -13.15 -10.66
C ILE A 450 16.44 -13.76 -11.76
N ALA A 451 16.87 -15.01 -11.61
CA ALA A 451 17.67 -15.70 -12.62
C ALA A 451 16.92 -15.84 -13.96
N ALA A 452 15.62 -16.19 -13.91
CA ALA A 452 14.76 -16.26 -15.08
C ALA A 452 14.59 -14.88 -15.76
N THR A 453 14.45 -13.81 -14.98
CA THR A 453 14.35 -12.43 -15.51
C THR A 453 15.65 -12.00 -16.19
N ILE A 454 16.80 -12.27 -15.57
CA ILE A 454 18.12 -11.96 -16.16
C ILE A 454 18.33 -12.74 -17.46
N PHE A 455 17.98 -14.03 -17.46
CA PHE A 455 18.07 -14.90 -18.64
C PHE A 455 17.19 -14.38 -19.78
N TYR A 456 15.93 -14.01 -19.47
CA TYR A 456 14.99 -13.43 -20.42
C TYR A 456 15.55 -12.15 -21.05
N TRP A 457 16.10 -11.23 -20.26
CA TRP A 457 16.70 -9.99 -20.75
C TRP A 457 17.96 -10.24 -21.61
N GLY A 458 18.80 -11.20 -21.20
CA GLY A 458 19.97 -11.60 -21.99
C GLY A 458 19.55 -12.15 -23.38
N PHE A 459 18.51 -12.97 -23.41
CA PHE A 459 17.98 -13.53 -24.64
C PHE A 459 17.32 -12.49 -25.53
N ALA A 460 16.49 -11.61 -24.96
CA ALA A 460 15.81 -10.53 -25.70
C ALA A 460 16.81 -9.54 -26.33
N LYS A 461 17.87 -9.18 -25.61
CA LYS A 461 18.94 -8.31 -26.11
C LYS A 461 19.74 -8.98 -27.24
N THR A 462 19.95 -10.29 -27.17
CA THR A 462 20.66 -11.02 -28.23
C THR A 462 19.84 -11.10 -29.53
N GLN A 463 18.51 -11.14 -29.40
CA GLN A 463 17.63 -11.11 -30.58
C GLN A 463 17.56 -9.72 -31.22
N SER A 464 17.50 -8.63 -30.45
CA SER A 464 17.51 -7.26 -31.02
C SER A 464 18.79 -6.94 -31.77
N LEU A 465 19.95 -7.37 -31.23
CA LEU A 465 21.25 -7.23 -31.91
C LEU A 465 21.37 -8.05 -33.22
N LYS A 466 20.63 -9.17 -33.33
CA LYS A 466 20.60 -9.95 -34.58
C LYS A 466 19.76 -9.27 -35.66
N ILE A 467 18.70 -8.56 -35.30
CA ILE A 467 17.84 -7.84 -36.24
C ILE A 467 18.58 -6.59 -36.78
N GLU A 468 19.28 -5.83 -35.95
CA GLU A 468 20.09 -4.66 -36.36
C GLU A 468 21.27 -5.02 -37.27
N ASN A 469 21.75 -6.27 -37.26
CA ASN A 469 22.84 -6.71 -38.13
C ASN A 469 22.37 -7.26 -39.51
N TYR A 470 21.06 -7.32 -39.73
CA TYR A 470 20.47 -7.78 -41.00
C TYR A 470 19.80 -6.65 -41.83
N ASP A 471 19.73 -5.43 -41.30
CA ASP A 471 19.35 -4.20 -41.99
C ASP A 471 20.59 -3.37 -42.32
#